data_7e3f73aaf4601ca8897614f45b582a73
#
_entry.id   7e3f73aaf4601ca8897614f45b582a73
#
_cell.length_a   1.000
_cell.length_b   1.000
_cell.length_c   1.000
_cell.angle_alpha   90.00
_cell.angle_beta   90.00
_cell.angle_gamma   90.00
#
_symmetry.space_group_name_H-M   'P 1'
#
loop_
_entity.id
_entity.type
_entity.pdbx_description
1 polymer ?
#
loop_
_entity_poly.entity_id
_entity_poly.type
_entity_poly.pdbx_seq_one_letter_code
_entity_poly.pdbx_strand_id
1 'polypeptide(L)'
;MNKDIKILITNIKYLIESIQTRRFHLILVLLSGLLLVPLQQSRSEEIFLKCVGKYEINRGALIKPDWETSYLTINLDGLISTIEDKGIKKEGRTLIRRNLYTITHRDNRNSVKNIYKINGNHGTYSVESPQRNRTLIGTCQKGRG
;
A
#
# COMPACT_ATOMS: atom_id res chain seq x y z
N MET A 1 29.66 -13.89 68.02
CA MET A 1 29.02 -13.13 66.92
C MET A 1 27.90 -12.31 67.54
N ASN A 2 28.02 -11.00 67.47
CA ASN A 2 27.19 -10.07 68.25
C ASN A 2 25.71 -10.12 67.75
N LYS A 3 24.74 -10.13 68.65
CA LYS A 3 23.32 -10.28 68.38
C LYS A 3 22.81 -9.19 67.44
N ASP A 4 23.39 -8.01 67.54
CA ASP A 4 23.05 -6.82 66.73
C ASP A 4 23.45 -7.00 65.23
N ILE A 5 24.54 -7.71 64.97
CA ILE A 5 25.03 -8.00 63.60
C ILE A 5 24.06 -8.94 62.88
N LYS A 6 23.47 -9.94 63.57
CA LYS A 6 22.50 -10.84 62.99
C LYS A 6 21.23 -10.14 62.57
N ILE A 7 20.73 -9.20 63.44
CA ILE A 7 19.52 -8.41 63.13
C ILE A 7 19.75 -7.50 61.92
N LEU A 8 20.93 -6.87 61.82
CA LEU A 8 21.29 -6.03 60.69
C LEU A 8 21.31 -6.79 59.36
N ILE A 9 21.94 -7.99 59.35
CA ILE A 9 22.02 -8.85 58.15
C ILE A 9 20.61 -9.29 57.70
N THR A 10 19.72 -9.63 58.63
CA THR A 10 18.38 -10.07 58.32
C THR A 10 17.57 -8.90 57.72
N ASN A 11 17.67 -7.69 58.25
CA ASN A 11 17.00 -6.52 57.71
C ASN A 11 17.49 -6.13 56.31
N ILE A 12 18.78 -6.21 56.04
CA ILE A 12 19.35 -5.94 54.74
C ILE A 12 18.86 -6.98 53.70
N LYS A 13 18.76 -8.25 54.10
CA LYS A 13 18.22 -9.29 53.20
C LYS A 13 16.79 -9.04 52.83
N TYR A 14 15.93 -8.67 53.78
CA TYR A 14 14.54 -8.29 53.50
C TYR A 14 14.41 -7.08 52.58
N LEU A 15 15.30 -6.10 52.77
CA LEU A 15 15.30 -4.90 51.91
C LEU A 15 15.67 -5.22 50.45
N ILE A 16 16.65 -6.06 50.26
CA ILE A 16 17.09 -6.50 48.94
C ILE A 16 15.99 -7.31 48.22
N GLU A 17 15.35 -8.23 48.90
CA GLU A 17 14.23 -9.03 48.36
C GLU A 17 13.02 -8.13 48.00
N SER A 18 12.70 -7.15 48.81
CA SER A 18 11.62 -6.16 48.53
C SER A 18 11.89 -5.29 47.32
N ILE A 19 13.14 -4.89 47.09
CA ILE A 19 13.54 -4.09 45.93
C ILE A 19 13.51 -4.92 44.68
N GLN A 20 13.91 -6.19 44.75
CA GLN A 20 13.94 -7.10 43.59
C GLN A 20 12.53 -7.43 43.14
N THR A 21 11.59 -7.72 44.04
CA THR A 21 10.20 -7.97 43.71
C THR A 21 9.49 -6.77 43.08
N ARG A 22 9.74 -5.55 43.58
CA ARG A 22 9.18 -4.32 43.00
C ARG A 22 9.71 -4.04 41.58
N ARG A 23 11.01 -4.32 41.31
CA ARG A 23 11.58 -4.18 39.96
C ARG A 23 11.03 -5.19 38.98
N PHE A 24 10.80 -6.44 39.41
CA PHE A 24 10.17 -7.46 38.57
C PHE A 24 8.71 -7.09 38.23
N HIS A 25 7.93 -6.58 39.16
CA HIS A 25 6.55 -6.16 38.89
C HIS A 25 6.50 -4.97 37.94
N LEU A 26 7.40 -3.99 38.08
CA LEU A 26 7.47 -2.85 37.16
C LEU A 26 7.83 -3.27 35.73
N ILE A 27 8.77 -4.21 35.55
CA ILE A 27 9.15 -4.75 34.26
C ILE A 27 8.00 -5.55 33.65
N LEU A 28 7.28 -6.35 34.43
CA LEU A 28 6.12 -7.11 33.96
C LEU A 28 4.98 -6.23 33.48
N VAL A 29 4.69 -5.14 34.19
CA VAL A 29 3.66 -4.15 33.82
C VAL A 29 4.05 -3.39 32.56
N LEU A 30 5.33 -3.03 32.41
CA LEU A 30 5.84 -2.38 31.19
C LEU A 30 5.79 -3.32 29.96
N LEU A 31 6.13 -4.59 30.13
CA LEU A 31 6.05 -5.58 29.07
C LEU A 31 4.59 -5.89 28.65
N SER A 32 3.67 -5.97 29.61
CA SER A 32 2.25 -6.16 29.30
C SER A 32 1.61 -4.95 28.63
N GLY A 33 2.06 -3.74 28.95
CA GLY A 33 1.63 -2.51 28.28
C GLY A 33 2.11 -2.42 26.82
N LEU A 34 3.30 -2.95 26.50
CA LEU A 34 3.83 -2.97 25.14
C LEU A 34 3.10 -3.95 24.21
N LEU A 35 2.56 -5.05 24.78
CA LEU A 35 1.83 -6.06 24.02
C LEU A 35 0.40 -5.66 23.66
N LEU A 36 -0.12 -4.58 24.24
CA LEU A 36 -1.47 -4.03 24.00
C LEU A 36 -1.48 -2.86 23.01
N VAL A 37 -0.37 -2.51 22.39
CA VAL A 37 -0.41 -1.59 21.25
C VAL A 37 -1.18 -2.31 20.16
N PRO A 38 -2.42 -1.89 19.83
CA PRO A 38 -3.11 -2.48 18.70
C PRO A 38 -2.22 -2.24 17.49
N LEU A 39 -1.78 -3.30 16.83
CA LEU A 39 -1.26 -3.23 15.47
C LEU A 39 -2.37 -2.56 14.66
N GLN A 40 -2.34 -1.25 14.58
CA GLN A 40 -3.15 -0.52 13.61
C GLN A 40 -2.67 -1.04 12.26
N GLN A 41 -3.36 -2.07 11.78
CA GLN A 41 -3.28 -2.50 10.41
C GLN A 41 -3.62 -1.28 9.57
N SER A 42 -2.60 -0.62 9.07
CA SER A 42 -2.74 0.48 8.12
C SER A 42 -3.57 -0.10 6.97
N ARG A 43 -4.87 0.21 6.99
CA ARG A 43 -5.76 -0.14 5.89
C ARG A 43 -5.30 0.73 4.75
N SER A 44 -4.59 0.14 3.78
CA SER A 44 -4.21 0.85 2.57
C SER A 44 -5.50 1.35 1.92
N GLU A 45 -5.58 2.65 1.70
CA GLU A 45 -6.71 3.26 1.01
C GLU A 45 -6.61 2.91 -0.47
N GLU A 46 -7.64 2.24 -0.99
CA GLU A 46 -7.69 1.81 -2.37
C GLU A 46 -8.79 2.52 -3.14
N ILE A 47 -8.50 2.90 -4.36
CA ILE A 47 -9.47 3.47 -5.29
C ILE A 47 -9.74 2.44 -6.39
N PHE A 48 -11.02 2.06 -6.54
CA PHE A 48 -11.48 1.20 -7.62
C PHE A 48 -12.03 2.04 -8.77
N LEU A 49 -11.51 1.84 -9.96
CA LEU A 49 -11.91 2.56 -11.16
C LEU A 49 -12.30 1.58 -12.27
N LYS A 50 -13.41 1.89 -12.94
CA LYS A 50 -13.78 1.28 -14.22
C LYS A 50 -13.47 2.29 -15.31
N CYS A 51 -12.55 1.95 -16.20
CA CYS A 51 -12.09 2.80 -17.28
C CYS A 51 -12.50 2.23 -18.63
N VAL A 52 -13.01 3.09 -19.52
CA VAL A 52 -13.47 2.70 -20.85
C VAL A 52 -12.77 3.56 -21.90
N GLY A 53 -12.08 2.91 -22.85
CA GLY A 53 -11.46 3.56 -23.99
C GLY A 53 -12.51 4.09 -24.97
N LYS A 54 -12.34 5.32 -25.45
CA LYS A 54 -13.23 5.95 -26.43
C LYS A 54 -12.59 6.10 -27.80
N TYR A 55 -11.30 6.40 -27.83
CA TYR A 55 -10.55 6.64 -29.06
C TYR A 55 -9.18 5.95 -28.95
N GLU A 56 -8.69 5.48 -30.07
CA GLU A 56 -7.33 4.96 -30.17
C GLU A 56 -6.58 5.70 -31.26
N ILE A 57 -5.36 6.15 -30.93
CA ILE A 57 -4.41 6.68 -31.90
C ILE A 57 -3.39 5.57 -32.15
N ASN A 58 -3.34 5.06 -33.38
CA ASN A 58 -2.40 4.05 -33.80
C ASN A 58 -1.60 4.56 -35.01
N ARG A 59 -0.28 4.71 -34.83
CA ARG A 59 0.64 5.26 -35.84
C ARG A 59 0.15 6.59 -36.45
N GLY A 60 -0.47 7.44 -35.64
CA GLY A 60 -0.99 8.74 -36.05
C GLY A 60 -2.42 8.71 -36.61
N ALA A 61 -3.00 7.55 -36.89
CA ALA A 61 -4.40 7.43 -37.30
C ALA A 61 -5.33 7.33 -36.10
N LEU A 62 -6.44 8.07 -36.12
CA LEU A 62 -7.50 7.96 -35.13
C LEU A 62 -8.43 6.82 -35.54
N ILE A 63 -8.52 5.80 -34.70
CA ILE A 63 -9.39 4.65 -34.93
C ILE A 63 -10.37 4.47 -33.78
N LYS A 64 -11.49 3.81 -34.05
CA LYS A 64 -12.43 3.40 -33.00
C LYS A 64 -11.82 2.19 -32.29
N PRO A 65 -11.57 2.22 -30.97
CA PRO A 65 -11.00 1.08 -30.29
C PRO A 65 -11.99 -0.09 -30.27
N ASP A 66 -11.48 -1.28 -30.41
CA ASP A 66 -12.17 -2.46 -29.92
C ASP A 66 -12.26 -2.33 -28.41
N TRP A 67 -13.46 -2.03 -27.92
CA TRP A 67 -13.79 -1.70 -26.53
C TRP A 67 -12.90 -2.36 -25.49
N GLU A 68 -11.95 -1.61 -24.98
CA GLU A 68 -11.11 -2.06 -23.88
C GLU A 68 -11.64 -1.42 -22.59
N THR A 69 -12.37 -2.22 -21.81
CA THR A 69 -12.68 -1.88 -20.44
C THR A 69 -11.55 -2.38 -19.57
N SER A 70 -10.97 -1.47 -18.79
CA SER A 70 -9.96 -1.78 -17.79
C SER A 70 -10.52 -1.52 -16.40
N TYR A 71 -10.24 -2.41 -15.46
CA TYR A 71 -10.51 -2.20 -14.05
C TYR A 71 -9.18 -1.93 -13.34
N LEU A 72 -9.12 -0.83 -12.61
CA LEU A 72 -7.92 -0.40 -11.93
C LEU A 72 -8.17 -0.37 -10.42
N THR A 73 -7.30 -1.00 -9.65
CA THR A 73 -7.24 -0.87 -8.20
C THR A 73 -5.98 -0.10 -7.87
N ILE A 74 -6.14 1.16 -7.49
CA ILE A 74 -5.04 2.06 -7.15
C ILE A 74 -4.87 2.06 -5.64
N ASN A 75 -3.73 1.58 -5.18
CA ASN A 75 -3.34 1.66 -3.78
C ASN A 75 -2.69 3.02 -3.53
N LEU A 76 -3.30 3.86 -2.66
CA LEU A 76 -2.82 5.21 -2.40
C LEU A 76 -1.58 5.24 -1.52
N ASP A 77 -1.38 4.24 -0.67
CA ASP A 77 -0.22 4.12 0.22
C ASP A 77 0.89 3.25 -0.39
N GLY A 78 0.58 2.56 -1.50
CA GLY A 78 1.44 1.59 -2.14
C GLY A 78 2.10 2.07 -3.42
N LEU A 79 3.23 1.43 -3.75
CA LEU A 79 3.94 1.66 -5.01
C LEU A 79 3.40 0.81 -6.16
N ILE A 80 2.45 -0.08 -5.89
CA ILE A 80 1.93 -1.07 -6.83
C ILE A 80 0.42 -0.98 -6.88
N SER A 81 -0.12 -0.93 -8.09
CA SER A 81 -1.56 -0.99 -8.39
C SER A 81 -1.86 -2.17 -9.30
N THR A 82 -3.09 -2.66 -9.22
CA THR A 82 -3.56 -3.75 -10.07
C THR A 82 -4.34 -3.21 -11.25
N ILE A 83 -4.12 -3.80 -12.41
CA ILE A 83 -4.80 -3.52 -13.67
C ILE A 83 -5.44 -4.83 -14.12
N GLU A 84 -6.72 -4.81 -14.42
CA GLU A 84 -7.40 -5.94 -15.01
C GLU A 84 -7.93 -5.56 -16.41
N ASP A 85 -7.31 -6.12 -17.43
CA ASP A 85 -7.68 -5.95 -18.83
C ASP A 85 -8.15 -7.30 -19.39
N LYS A 86 -9.39 -7.37 -19.91
CA LYS A 86 -9.95 -8.59 -20.50
C LYS A 86 -9.87 -9.81 -19.55
N GLY A 87 -10.10 -9.59 -18.25
CA GLY A 87 -10.01 -10.65 -17.23
C GLY A 87 -8.59 -11.05 -16.83
N ILE A 88 -7.56 -10.43 -17.40
CA ILE A 88 -6.16 -10.69 -17.05
C ILE A 88 -5.69 -9.63 -16.05
N LYS A 89 -5.35 -10.08 -14.84
CA LYS A 89 -4.77 -9.22 -13.79
C LYS A 89 -3.29 -9.03 -14.04
N LYS A 90 -2.85 -7.78 -13.91
CA LYS A 90 -1.47 -7.33 -14.07
C LYS A 90 -1.14 -6.37 -12.95
N GLU A 91 0.11 -6.29 -12.58
CA GLU A 91 0.59 -5.31 -11.61
C GLU A 91 1.42 -4.24 -12.31
N GLY A 92 1.33 -3.02 -11.83
CA GLY A 92 2.09 -1.90 -12.34
C GLY A 92 2.62 -1.01 -11.23
N ARG A 93 3.81 -0.44 -11.44
CA ARG A 93 4.37 0.54 -10.52
C ARG A 93 3.56 1.83 -10.60
N THR A 94 3.15 2.35 -9.46
CA THR A 94 2.30 3.53 -9.33
C THR A 94 3.12 4.75 -8.94
N LEU A 95 2.82 5.86 -9.59
CA LEU A 95 3.27 7.19 -9.22
C LEU A 95 2.05 8.09 -9.06
N ILE A 96 1.89 8.69 -7.90
CA ILE A 96 0.78 9.59 -7.58
C ILE A 96 1.33 11.01 -7.43
N ARG A 97 0.78 11.94 -8.22
CA ARG A 97 1.09 13.36 -8.11
C ARG A 97 -0.22 14.15 -8.05
N ARG A 98 -0.58 14.63 -6.87
CA ARG A 98 -1.90 15.24 -6.61
C ARG A 98 -3.01 14.25 -7.01
N ASN A 99 -3.83 14.59 -8.00
CA ASN A 99 -4.92 13.75 -8.51
C ASN A 99 -4.58 13.08 -9.86
N LEU A 100 -3.30 13.05 -10.22
CA LEU A 100 -2.81 12.33 -11.40
C LEU A 100 -2.19 11.01 -10.95
N TYR A 101 -2.76 9.90 -11.39
CA TYR A 101 -2.27 8.55 -11.15
C TYR A 101 -1.59 8.05 -12.42
N THR A 102 -0.35 7.62 -12.31
CA THR A 102 0.41 7.03 -13.41
C THR A 102 0.82 5.62 -13.02
N ILE A 103 0.32 4.62 -13.74
CA ILE A 103 0.66 3.22 -13.49
C ILE A 103 1.48 2.73 -14.68
N THR A 104 2.68 2.22 -14.40
CA THR A 104 3.57 1.67 -15.42
C THR A 104 3.63 0.16 -15.26
N HIS A 105 3.09 -0.56 -16.24
CA HIS A 105 3.19 -2.00 -16.37
C HIS A 105 4.19 -2.35 -17.48
N ARG A 106 5.09 -3.30 -17.21
CA ARG A 106 6.00 -3.87 -18.22
C ARG A 106 5.67 -5.35 -18.39
N ASP A 107 5.30 -5.73 -19.59
CA ASP A 107 5.17 -7.14 -19.96
C ASP A 107 6.56 -7.72 -20.20
N ASN A 108 6.99 -8.61 -19.33
CA ASN A 108 8.31 -9.23 -19.41
C ASN A 108 8.49 -10.14 -20.63
N ARG A 109 7.39 -10.66 -21.19
CA ARG A 109 7.44 -11.57 -22.35
C ARG A 109 7.76 -10.83 -23.66
N ASN A 110 7.23 -9.62 -23.81
CA ASN A 110 7.31 -8.85 -25.06
C ASN A 110 8.08 -7.55 -24.93
N SER A 111 8.68 -7.27 -23.75
CA SER A 111 9.34 -6.00 -23.44
C SER A 111 8.46 -4.75 -23.68
N VAL A 112 7.13 -4.96 -23.79
CA VAL A 112 6.17 -3.89 -24.03
C VAL A 112 5.87 -3.18 -22.72
N LYS A 113 6.06 -1.87 -22.72
CA LYS A 113 5.72 -1.00 -21.59
C LYS A 113 4.38 -0.32 -21.89
N ASN A 114 3.42 -0.48 -20.98
CA ASN A 114 2.16 0.24 -20.99
C ASN A 114 2.15 1.26 -19.86
N ILE A 115 1.75 2.48 -20.15
CA ILE A 115 1.66 3.59 -19.20
C ILE A 115 0.20 4.01 -19.15
N TYR A 116 -0.44 3.75 -18.02
CA TYR A 116 -1.81 4.17 -17.72
C TYR A 116 -1.75 5.50 -16.98
N LYS A 117 -2.44 6.52 -17.52
CA LYS A 117 -2.54 7.85 -16.90
C LYS A 117 -3.99 8.15 -16.62
N ILE A 118 -4.31 8.46 -15.37
CA ILE A 118 -5.66 8.77 -14.93
C ILE A 118 -5.65 10.13 -14.23
N ASN A 119 -6.52 11.04 -14.67
CA ASN A 119 -6.77 12.29 -13.98
C ASN A 119 -8.02 12.13 -13.10
N GLY A 120 -7.83 12.07 -11.78
CA GLY A 120 -8.92 11.86 -10.83
C GLY A 120 -9.92 13.01 -10.76
N ASN A 121 -9.54 14.25 -11.15
CA ASN A 121 -10.45 15.40 -11.15
C ASN A 121 -11.44 15.32 -12.30
N HIS A 122 -11.01 14.92 -13.47
CA HIS A 122 -11.80 14.96 -14.71
C HIS A 122 -12.25 13.57 -15.17
N GLY A 123 -11.80 12.52 -14.50
CA GLY A 123 -12.05 11.15 -14.91
C GLY A 123 -11.49 10.80 -16.29
N THR A 124 -10.48 11.54 -16.79
CA THR A 124 -9.83 11.22 -18.06
C THR A 124 -8.83 10.10 -17.90
N TYR A 125 -8.74 9.27 -18.91
CA TYR A 125 -7.93 8.06 -18.92
C TYR A 125 -7.16 7.93 -20.23
N SER A 126 -5.89 7.57 -20.16
CA SER A 126 -5.12 7.17 -21.34
C SER A 126 -4.21 6.00 -21.05
N VAL A 127 -3.99 5.16 -22.07
CA VAL A 127 -2.98 4.09 -22.05
C VAL A 127 -2.03 4.30 -23.21
N GLU A 128 -0.79 4.57 -22.88
CA GLU A 128 0.29 4.72 -23.87
C GLU A 128 1.10 3.44 -23.97
N SER A 129 1.30 2.93 -25.17
CA SER A 129 2.19 1.83 -25.51
C SER A 129 3.27 2.33 -26.48
N PRO A 130 4.35 2.97 -26.00
CA PRO A 130 5.32 3.65 -26.85
C PRO A 130 5.95 2.73 -27.91
N GLN A 131 6.26 1.48 -27.55
CA GLN A 131 6.87 0.51 -28.47
C GLN A 131 5.94 0.12 -29.64
N ARG A 132 4.63 0.30 -29.45
CA ARG A 132 3.62 0.01 -30.49
C ARG A 132 3.13 1.28 -31.17
N ASN A 133 3.64 2.45 -30.77
CA ASN A 133 3.15 3.76 -31.21
C ASN A 133 1.61 3.85 -31.13
N ARG A 134 1.07 3.43 -29.99
CA ARG A 134 -0.38 3.31 -29.74
C ARG A 134 -0.74 4.08 -28.46
N THR A 135 -1.82 4.86 -28.53
CA THR A 135 -2.39 5.54 -27.38
C THR A 135 -3.90 5.37 -27.38
N LEU A 136 -4.43 4.76 -26.32
CA LEU A 136 -5.87 4.67 -26.05
C LEU A 136 -6.25 5.86 -25.17
N ILE A 137 -7.37 6.52 -25.48
CA ILE A 137 -7.93 7.65 -24.70
C ILE A 137 -9.36 7.31 -24.32
N GLY A 138 -9.73 7.62 -23.09
CA GLY A 138 -11.05 7.30 -22.56
C GLY A 138 -11.42 8.02 -21.28
N THR A 139 -12.32 7.43 -20.54
CA THR A 139 -12.81 7.96 -19.25
C THR A 139 -12.88 6.86 -18.20
N CYS A 140 -12.68 7.25 -16.93
CA CYS A 140 -12.86 6.39 -15.77
C CYS A 140 -14.00 6.89 -14.90
N GLN A 141 -14.66 5.95 -14.25
CA GLN A 141 -15.63 6.20 -13.19
C GLN A 141 -15.25 5.41 -11.96
N LYS A 142 -15.59 5.92 -10.76
CA LYS A 142 -15.41 5.15 -9.52
C LYS A 142 -16.26 3.89 -9.61
N GLY A 143 -15.62 2.75 -9.49
CA GLY A 143 -16.27 1.45 -9.33
C GLY A 143 -16.71 1.23 -7.89
N ARG A 144 -17.63 0.31 -7.67
CA ARG A 144 -17.88 -0.26 -6.35
C ARG A 144 -16.88 -1.41 -6.19
N GLY A 145 -16.05 -1.34 -5.16
CA GLY A 145 -15.20 -2.45 -4.75
C GLY A 145 -16.03 -3.57 -4.14
#